data_f0c1be365e51a47d6ddda9c5e40156cb
#
_entry.id   f0c1be365e51a47d6ddda9c5e40156cb
#
_cell.length_a   1.000
_cell.length_b   1.000
_cell.length_c   1.000
_cell.angle_alpha   90.00
_cell.angle_beta   90.00
_cell.angle_gamma   90.00
#
_symmetry.space_group_name_H-M   'P 1'
#
loop_
_entity.id
_entity.type
_entity.pdbx_description
1 polymer ?
#
loop_
_entity_poly.entity_id
_entity_poly.type
_entity_poly.pdbx_seq_one_letter_code
_entity_poly.pdbx_strand_id
1 'polypeptide(L)'
;MAVDNATILDKVRTKGTDDYQQRIPSATQTGVANTMRYLFDPMNRQYLNDCVWNMVNRIGLTVMAQNAPFENPLSVFKKENLYWGSTVQEIAVKWIKAHGYKDDAEDLLKMHRPEAAVWFYEMNRRDQYPISWTDDELRQAFVDDFGLNRFVAQIMETPRNSDNYDEMNIMLALIRHYEQNLGFYKVHLDAVPSDETTAKTLLKALRATAGRMQFPSTQYNALNVTDIPAYANPQQMVLLIEPEYLASLDVDALSAVFQLDKADVPYRIIQVPSLGIDGAVALLVSTDWYQVRDTMYGTTQFYNPQTVSNTLYLNHWGIYGVSPFTPCALFTTDAATSINIVTQTVTGFTLTPTTGTVKAGDLLQLTPKLTATVAPTGTAIQVAPNAATYEVSANHAASGADTHGAAFDLNVNTFVDDQARLHVQRDGLVTGDVITVTGTATYVNPNGATTEHSATCTFTVE
;
A
#
# COMPACT_ATOMS: atom_id res chain seq x y z
N MET A 1 -15.53 -9.70 -38.55
CA MET A 1 -16.02 -10.97 -39.09
C MET A 1 -15.73 -12.04 -38.08
N ALA A 2 -16.74 -12.75 -37.61
CA ALA A 2 -16.52 -13.92 -36.74
C ALA A 2 -15.74 -14.98 -37.56
N VAL A 3 -14.72 -15.57 -36.96
CA VAL A 3 -13.87 -16.56 -37.61
C VAL A 3 -14.56 -17.91 -37.47
N ASP A 4 -14.68 -18.65 -38.59
CA ASP A 4 -15.29 -19.97 -38.64
C ASP A 4 -14.50 -21.00 -37.83
N ASN A 5 -15.20 -21.95 -37.18
CA ASN A 5 -14.63 -23.01 -36.35
C ASN A 5 -13.54 -23.82 -37.09
N ALA A 6 -13.71 -24.09 -38.39
CA ALA A 6 -12.71 -24.78 -39.17
C ALA A 6 -11.39 -24.01 -39.25
N THR A 7 -11.47 -22.72 -39.44
CA THR A 7 -10.29 -21.85 -39.49
C THR A 7 -9.59 -21.77 -38.14
N ILE A 8 -10.33 -21.77 -37.03
CA ILE A 8 -9.76 -21.77 -35.68
C ILE A 8 -9.00 -23.07 -35.44
N LEU A 9 -9.62 -24.23 -35.73
CA LEU A 9 -9.00 -25.54 -35.55
C LEU A 9 -7.72 -25.67 -36.38
N ASP A 10 -7.72 -25.18 -37.60
CA ASP A 10 -6.51 -25.22 -38.45
C ASP A 10 -5.40 -24.29 -37.95
N LYS A 11 -5.74 -23.13 -37.37
CA LYS A 11 -4.76 -22.29 -36.69
C LYS A 11 -4.19 -22.97 -35.45
N VAL A 12 -5.04 -23.65 -34.65
CA VAL A 12 -4.57 -24.48 -33.53
C VAL A 12 -3.63 -25.54 -34.02
N ARG A 13 -4.01 -26.26 -35.08
CA ARG A 13 -3.19 -27.31 -35.69
C ARG A 13 -1.82 -26.78 -36.13
N THR A 14 -1.76 -25.64 -36.81
CA THR A 14 -0.50 -25.04 -37.27
C THR A 14 0.42 -24.62 -36.11
N LYS A 15 -0.13 -24.34 -34.94
CA LYS A 15 0.64 -23.97 -33.73
C LYS A 15 0.92 -25.16 -32.80
N GLY A 16 0.32 -26.31 -33.07
CA GLY A 16 0.54 -27.56 -32.35
C GLY A 16 1.91 -28.19 -32.67
N THR A 17 2.25 -29.23 -31.92
CA THR A 17 3.46 -30.07 -32.15
C THR A 17 3.35 -30.82 -33.45
N ASP A 18 4.49 -31.27 -34.03
CA ASP A 18 4.53 -32.07 -35.25
C ASP A 18 3.68 -33.36 -35.13
N ASP A 19 3.69 -33.99 -33.97
CA ASP A 19 2.87 -35.16 -33.68
C ASP A 19 1.37 -34.84 -33.68
N TYR A 20 0.98 -33.70 -33.12
CA TYR A 20 -0.39 -33.20 -33.21
C TYR A 20 -0.82 -32.99 -34.66
N GLN A 21 0.03 -32.35 -35.48
CA GLN A 21 -0.24 -32.06 -36.90
C GLN A 21 -0.39 -33.32 -37.74
N GLN A 22 0.37 -34.37 -37.42
CA GLN A 22 0.28 -35.64 -38.15
C GLN A 22 -0.98 -36.44 -37.81
N ARG A 23 -1.43 -36.41 -36.56
CA ARG A 23 -2.55 -37.21 -36.07
C ARG A 23 -3.90 -36.53 -36.23
N ILE A 24 -3.96 -35.24 -36.10
CA ILE A 24 -5.23 -34.50 -36.20
C ILE A 24 -5.38 -33.92 -37.61
N PRO A 25 -6.42 -34.31 -38.35
CA PRO A 25 -6.62 -33.84 -39.70
C PRO A 25 -7.00 -32.34 -39.75
N SER A 26 -6.72 -31.67 -40.86
CA SER A 26 -7.16 -30.29 -41.11
C SER A 26 -8.68 -30.19 -41.16
N ALA A 27 -9.26 -29.30 -40.34
CA ALA A 27 -10.70 -29.08 -40.29
C ALA A 27 -11.26 -28.41 -41.55
N THR A 28 -10.45 -27.60 -42.23
CA THR A 28 -10.84 -26.99 -43.51
C THR A 28 -10.89 -28.03 -44.66
N GLN A 29 -10.03 -29.05 -44.61
CA GLN A 29 -9.97 -30.08 -45.64
C GLN A 29 -10.95 -31.24 -45.40
N THR A 30 -11.13 -31.67 -44.17
CA THR A 30 -11.88 -32.87 -43.83
C THR A 30 -13.24 -32.58 -43.17
N GLY A 31 -13.51 -31.34 -42.84
CA GLY A 31 -14.71 -30.88 -42.10
C GLY A 31 -14.52 -30.98 -40.57
N VAL A 32 -15.14 -30.04 -39.89
CA VAL A 32 -15.11 -29.94 -38.40
C VAL A 32 -15.52 -31.23 -37.72
N ALA A 33 -16.61 -31.89 -38.19
CA ALA A 33 -17.12 -33.12 -37.62
C ALA A 33 -16.10 -34.28 -37.65
N ASN A 34 -15.30 -34.39 -38.70
CA ASN A 34 -14.25 -35.42 -38.78
C ASN A 34 -13.09 -35.09 -37.84
N THR A 35 -12.63 -33.86 -37.82
CA THR A 35 -11.58 -33.44 -36.89
C THR A 35 -12.00 -33.68 -35.45
N MET A 36 -13.27 -33.41 -35.10
CA MET A 36 -13.83 -33.71 -33.79
C MET A 36 -13.78 -35.20 -33.43
N ARG A 37 -14.10 -36.08 -34.39
CA ARG A 37 -14.01 -37.54 -34.14
C ARG A 37 -12.62 -37.94 -33.67
N TYR A 38 -11.58 -37.38 -34.26
CA TYR A 38 -10.19 -37.66 -33.85
C TYR A 38 -9.85 -37.04 -32.51
N LEU A 39 -10.29 -35.80 -32.23
CA LEU A 39 -10.01 -35.11 -30.97
C LEU A 39 -10.70 -35.75 -29.77
N PHE A 40 -11.95 -36.18 -29.91
CA PHE A 40 -12.72 -36.80 -28.82
C PHE A 40 -12.54 -38.33 -28.71
N ASP A 41 -11.64 -38.93 -29.51
CA ASP A 41 -11.25 -40.32 -29.32
C ASP A 41 -10.50 -40.47 -27.96
N PRO A 42 -10.90 -41.41 -27.10
CA PRO A 42 -10.21 -41.66 -25.81
C PRO A 42 -8.69 -41.79 -25.91
N MET A 43 -8.22 -42.38 -27.02
CA MET A 43 -6.78 -42.55 -27.29
C MET A 43 -6.06 -41.22 -27.57
N ASN A 44 -6.79 -40.20 -27.98
CA ASN A 44 -6.28 -38.88 -28.39
C ASN A 44 -6.53 -37.78 -27.35
N ARG A 45 -6.85 -38.15 -26.12
CA ARG A 45 -7.19 -37.22 -25.04
C ARG A 45 -6.17 -36.11 -24.81
N GLN A 46 -4.88 -36.43 -24.90
CA GLN A 46 -3.79 -35.47 -24.80
C GLN A 46 -3.90 -34.37 -25.87
N TYR A 47 -4.29 -34.72 -27.10
CA TYR A 47 -4.42 -33.77 -28.20
C TYR A 47 -5.65 -32.88 -28.04
N LEU A 48 -6.71 -33.35 -27.42
CA LEU A 48 -7.85 -32.51 -27.02
C LEU A 48 -7.43 -31.45 -26.01
N ASN A 49 -6.69 -31.86 -24.99
CA ASN A 49 -6.16 -30.94 -23.98
C ASN A 49 -5.19 -29.93 -24.62
N ASP A 50 -4.30 -30.37 -25.50
CA ASP A 50 -3.37 -29.53 -26.23
C ASP A 50 -4.12 -28.57 -27.16
N CYS A 51 -5.21 -29.00 -27.78
CA CYS A 51 -6.08 -28.16 -28.60
C CYS A 51 -6.66 -27.00 -27.79
N VAL A 52 -7.29 -27.29 -26.65
CA VAL A 52 -7.87 -26.28 -25.78
C VAL A 52 -6.79 -25.36 -25.22
N TRP A 53 -5.66 -25.92 -24.78
CA TRP A 53 -4.53 -25.15 -24.28
C TRP A 53 -3.97 -24.18 -25.32
N ASN A 54 -3.79 -24.64 -26.56
CA ASN A 54 -3.32 -23.80 -27.65
C ASN A 54 -4.35 -22.72 -28.02
N MET A 55 -5.65 -23.03 -27.98
CA MET A 55 -6.70 -22.05 -28.18
C MET A 55 -6.66 -20.93 -27.15
N VAL A 56 -6.52 -21.30 -25.87
CA VAL A 56 -6.54 -20.35 -24.76
C VAL A 56 -5.24 -19.53 -24.67
N ASN A 57 -4.08 -20.17 -24.82
CA ASN A 57 -2.80 -19.53 -24.49
C ASN A 57 -1.95 -19.07 -25.69
N ARG A 58 -2.15 -19.62 -26.88
CA ARG A 58 -1.28 -19.34 -28.03
C ARG A 58 -1.97 -18.66 -29.20
N ILE A 59 -3.25 -18.87 -29.35
CA ILE A 59 -4.02 -18.21 -30.39
C ILE A 59 -4.69 -17.01 -29.74
N GLY A 60 -4.12 -15.83 -29.91
CA GLY A 60 -4.80 -14.58 -29.61
C GLY A 60 -5.98 -14.41 -30.55
N LEU A 61 -7.07 -15.14 -30.28
CA LEU A 61 -8.33 -14.96 -30.98
C LEU A 61 -8.88 -13.61 -30.57
N THR A 62 -9.02 -12.72 -31.55
CA THR A 62 -9.79 -11.50 -31.36
C THR A 62 -11.26 -11.89 -31.35
N VAL A 63 -11.73 -12.36 -30.21
CA VAL A 63 -13.15 -12.61 -29.99
C VAL A 63 -13.73 -11.30 -29.50
N MET A 64 -14.64 -10.72 -30.26
CA MET A 64 -15.43 -9.60 -29.76
C MET A 64 -16.50 -10.19 -28.81
N ALA A 65 -16.24 -10.08 -27.54
CA ALA A 65 -17.29 -10.32 -26.55
C ALA A 65 -18.40 -9.29 -26.69
N GLN A 66 -19.61 -9.65 -26.32
CA GLN A 66 -20.74 -8.72 -26.28
C GLN A 66 -20.52 -7.59 -25.27
N ASN A 67 -19.70 -7.84 -24.26
CA ASN A 67 -19.27 -6.85 -23.28
C ASN A 67 -17.79 -6.57 -23.48
N ALA A 68 -17.43 -5.29 -23.52
CA ALA A 68 -16.02 -4.89 -23.51
C ALA A 68 -15.33 -5.43 -22.25
N PRO A 69 -14.09 -5.90 -22.32
CA PRO A 69 -13.36 -6.33 -21.14
C PRO A 69 -13.24 -5.16 -20.17
N PHE A 70 -13.47 -5.43 -18.89
CA PHE A 70 -13.26 -4.44 -17.84
C PHE A 70 -11.76 -4.24 -17.62
N GLU A 71 -11.31 -2.99 -17.73
CA GLU A 71 -9.93 -2.62 -17.42
C GLU A 71 -9.90 -1.84 -16.10
N ASN A 72 -9.02 -2.23 -15.20
CA ASN A 72 -8.82 -1.52 -13.94
C ASN A 72 -8.21 -0.12 -14.21
N PRO A 73 -8.92 0.98 -13.90
CA PRO A 73 -8.39 2.33 -14.13
C PRO A 73 -7.16 2.65 -13.27
N LEU A 74 -6.98 1.95 -12.14
CA LEU A 74 -5.84 2.11 -11.25
C LEU A 74 -4.61 1.31 -11.71
N SER A 75 -4.71 0.51 -12.78
CA SER A 75 -3.60 -0.29 -13.32
C SER A 75 -2.38 0.56 -13.74
N VAL A 76 -2.57 1.85 -13.99
CA VAL A 76 -1.50 2.82 -14.29
C VAL A 76 -0.46 2.90 -13.16
N PHE A 77 -0.84 2.60 -11.93
CA PHE A 77 0.06 2.59 -10.78
C PHE A 77 0.87 1.29 -10.63
N LYS A 78 0.58 0.26 -11.42
CA LYS A 78 1.34 -0.99 -11.35
C LYS A 78 2.78 -0.77 -11.78
N LYS A 79 3.69 -1.29 -10.97
CA LYS A 79 5.14 -1.25 -11.22
C LYS A 79 5.59 -2.54 -11.90
N GLU A 80 6.84 -2.59 -12.30
CA GLU A 80 7.43 -3.77 -12.92
C GLU A 80 7.22 -5.04 -12.07
N ASN A 81 6.99 -6.16 -12.75
CA ASN A 81 6.75 -7.45 -12.13
C ASN A 81 7.98 -7.93 -11.35
N LEU A 82 7.73 -8.53 -10.20
CA LEU A 82 8.78 -9.10 -9.37
C LEU A 82 8.91 -10.60 -9.66
N TYR A 83 9.87 -10.98 -10.47
CA TYR A 83 10.09 -12.40 -10.83
C TYR A 83 10.77 -13.21 -9.73
N TRP A 84 11.50 -12.55 -8.81
CA TRP A 84 12.28 -13.21 -7.76
C TRP A 84 12.00 -12.52 -6.42
N GLY A 85 11.71 -13.34 -5.41
CA GLY A 85 11.44 -12.85 -4.06
C GLY A 85 9.95 -12.58 -3.78
N SER A 86 9.62 -12.44 -2.51
CA SER A 86 8.27 -12.19 -2.01
C SER A 86 8.16 -10.89 -1.22
N THR A 87 9.25 -10.16 -1.09
CA THR A 87 9.33 -8.95 -0.26
C THR A 87 10.04 -7.84 -1.03
N VAL A 88 9.51 -6.65 -0.96
CA VAL A 88 10.12 -5.41 -1.50
C VAL A 88 10.42 -4.49 -0.34
N GLN A 89 11.60 -3.89 -0.36
CA GLN A 89 12.05 -2.94 0.62
C GLN A 89 12.06 -1.53 0.02
N GLU A 90 11.43 -0.60 0.71
CA GLU A 90 11.53 0.83 0.42
C GLU A 90 12.38 1.51 1.50
N ILE A 91 13.37 2.29 1.09
CA ILE A 91 14.29 2.97 1.99
C ILE A 91 14.19 4.47 1.76
N ALA A 92 13.92 5.21 2.81
CA ALA A 92 13.96 6.67 2.81
C ALA A 92 15.01 7.18 3.78
N VAL A 93 15.80 8.15 3.35
CA VAL A 93 16.93 8.69 4.12
C VAL A 93 16.58 10.09 4.62
N LYS A 94 16.77 10.33 5.92
CA LYS A 94 16.59 11.64 6.54
C LYS A 94 17.70 12.58 6.10
N TRP A 95 17.36 13.81 5.78
CA TRP A 95 18.34 14.81 5.37
C TRP A 95 19.18 15.27 6.56
N ILE A 96 20.49 15.38 6.34
CA ILE A 96 21.42 15.88 7.36
C ILE A 96 21.34 17.40 7.38
N LYS A 97 21.21 17.97 8.58
CA LYS A 97 21.27 19.43 8.78
C LYS A 97 22.72 19.92 8.68
N ALA A 98 22.90 21.08 8.08
CA ALA A 98 24.21 21.71 8.06
C ALA A 98 24.65 22.12 9.48
N HIS A 99 25.89 21.86 9.83
CA HIS A 99 26.54 22.38 11.02
C HIS A 99 27.35 23.64 10.69
N GLY A 100 27.38 24.59 11.63
CA GLY A 100 28.28 25.70 11.51
C GLY A 100 29.73 25.20 11.52
N TYR A 101 30.58 25.79 10.69
CA TYR A 101 32.01 25.46 10.69
C TYR A 101 32.61 25.80 12.06
N LYS A 102 33.24 24.81 12.71
CA LYS A 102 33.97 24.96 13.97
C LYS A 102 35.36 24.36 13.84
N ASP A 103 36.35 25.09 14.28
CA ASP A 103 37.75 24.62 14.28
C ASP A 103 38.10 23.79 15.54
N ASP A 104 37.11 23.44 16.35
CA ASP A 104 37.32 22.71 17.60
C ASP A 104 37.62 21.24 17.36
N ALA A 105 38.58 20.70 18.11
CA ALA A 105 39.05 19.32 17.99
C ALA A 105 37.93 18.27 18.33
N GLU A 106 36.94 18.66 19.10
CA GLU A 106 35.79 17.78 19.44
C GLU A 106 34.87 17.51 18.23
N ASP A 107 34.65 18.50 17.37
CA ASP A 107 33.81 18.33 16.19
C ASP A 107 34.50 17.56 15.06
N LEU A 108 35.84 17.56 15.03
CA LEU A 108 36.65 16.90 13.99
C LEU A 108 36.53 15.37 14.04
N LEU A 109 36.29 14.80 15.22
CA LEU A 109 36.20 13.34 15.44
C LEU A 109 34.76 12.83 15.56
N LYS A 110 33.75 13.70 15.46
CA LYS A 110 32.34 13.34 15.59
C LYS A 110 31.83 12.59 14.35
N MET A 111 31.32 11.43 14.54
CA MET A 111 30.69 10.63 13.46
C MET A 111 29.24 11.08 13.24
N HIS A 112 28.96 11.57 12.04
CA HIS A 112 27.60 11.89 11.59
C HIS A 112 27.08 10.74 10.73
N ARG A 113 26.18 9.92 11.28
CA ARG A 113 25.57 8.81 10.54
C ARG A 113 24.23 9.25 9.94
N PRO A 114 23.95 8.93 8.67
CA PRO A 114 22.64 9.17 8.10
C PRO A 114 21.62 8.25 8.77
N GLU A 115 20.47 8.80 9.12
CA GLU A 115 19.30 8.05 9.59
C GLU A 115 18.48 7.61 8.37
N ALA A 116 18.09 6.35 8.33
CA ALA A 116 17.26 5.79 7.27
C ALA A 116 16.05 5.08 7.89
N ALA A 117 14.89 5.35 7.33
CA ALA A 117 13.69 4.57 7.60
C ALA A 117 13.47 3.53 6.51
N VAL A 118 13.00 2.38 6.89
CA VAL A 118 12.79 1.23 6.00
C VAL A 118 11.37 0.75 6.15
N TRP A 119 10.71 0.51 5.01
CA TRP A 119 9.39 -0.06 4.96
C TRP A 119 9.41 -1.32 4.09
N PHE A 120 8.76 -2.38 4.55
CA PHE A 120 8.72 -3.66 3.85
C PHE A 120 7.31 -3.92 3.33
N TYR A 121 7.24 -4.38 2.09
CA TYR A 121 6.04 -4.87 1.45
C TYR A 121 6.18 -6.36 1.21
N GLU A 122 5.24 -7.13 1.74
CA GLU A 122 5.21 -8.58 1.57
C GLU A 122 4.09 -8.97 0.62
N MET A 123 4.23 -10.17 0.03
CA MET A 123 3.21 -10.72 -0.84
C MET A 123 1.94 -11.01 -0.04
N ASN A 124 0.89 -10.25 -0.31
CA ASN A 124 -0.38 -10.29 0.42
C ASN A 124 -1.58 -10.71 -0.43
N ARG A 125 -1.40 -10.86 -1.74
CA ARG A 125 -2.41 -11.38 -2.65
C ARG A 125 -1.96 -12.69 -3.25
N ARG A 126 -2.81 -13.73 -3.16
CA ARG A 126 -2.63 -15.04 -3.80
C ARG A 126 -3.98 -15.58 -4.23
N ASP A 127 -4.53 -15.00 -5.29
CA ASP A 127 -5.86 -15.33 -5.78
C ASP A 127 -5.78 -16.34 -6.93
N GLN A 128 -6.85 -17.14 -7.03
CA GLN A 128 -7.02 -18.13 -8.07
C GLN A 128 -8.46 -18.11 -8.56
N TYR A 129 -8.65 -17.89 -9.86
CA TYR A 129 -9.96 -17.83 -10.49
C TYR A 129 -10.18 -19.11 -11.30
N PRO A 130 -10.96 -20.08 -10.77
CA PRO A 130 -11.27 -21.30 -11.48
C PRO A 130 -12.43 -21.12 -12.45
N ILE A 131 -12.29 -21.68 -13.64
CA ILE A 131 -13.38 -21.89 -14.56
C ILE A 131 -13.35 -23.32 -15.06
N SER A 132 -14.48 -24.02 -14.96
CA SER A 132 -14.60 -25.43 -15.32
C SER A 132 -15.59 -25.59 -16.47
N TRP A 133 -15.31 -26.56 -17.30
CA TRP A 133 -16.22 -27.00 -18.38
C TRP A 133 -16.18 -28.52 -18.53
N THR A 134 -17.26 -29.07 -18.99
CA THR A 134 -17.40 -30.49 -19.30
C THR A 134 -17.05 -30.76 -20.77
N ASP A 135 -16.70 -32.02 -21.07
CA ASP A 135 -16.47 -32.43 -22.45
C ASP A 135 -17.72 -32.29 -23.33
N ASP A 136 -18.92 -32.41 -22.75
CA ASP A 136 -20.17 -32.26 -23.48
C ASP A 136 -20.44 -30.81 -23.88
N GLU A 137 -20.14 -29.84 -23.01
CA GLU A 137 -20.20 -28.41 -23.32
C GLU A 137 -19.21 -28.05 -24.45
N LEU A 138 -17.99 -28.60 -24.37
CA LEU A 138 -16.99 -28.42 -25.41
C LEU A 138 -17.48 -29.01 -26.75
N ARG A 139 -18.10 -30.21 -26.74
CA ARG A 139 -18.68 -30.81 -27.95
C ARG A 139 -19.78 -29.95 -28.54
N GLN A 140 -20.67 -29.39 -27.71
CA GLN A 140 -21.73 -28.49 -28.16
C GLN A 140 -21.13 -27.22 -28.81
N ALA A 141 -20.07 -26.67 -28.26
CA ALA A 141 -19.38 -25.51 -28.83
C ALA A 141 -18.83 -25.78 -30.26
N PHE A 142 -18.52 -27.00 -30.60
CA PHE A 142 -18.09 -27.38 -31.94
C PHE A 142 -19.24 -27.57 -32.94
N VAL A 143 -20.43 -27.88 -32.46
CA VAL A 143 -21.61 -28.11 -33.32
C VAL A 143 -22.17 -26.80 -33.85
N ASP A 144 -22.11 -25.73 -33.08
CA ASP A 144 -22.57 -24.40 -33.47
C ASP A 144 -21.48 -23.66 -34.27
N ASP A 145 -21.81 -23.03 -35.41
CA ASP A 145 -20.84 -22.41 -36.33
C ASP A 145 -19.91 -21.37 -35.66
N PHE A 146 -20.41 -20.72 -34.59
CA PHE A 146 -19.67 -19.72 -33.80
C PHE A 146 -19.53 -20.10 -32.32
N GLY A 147 -19.94 -21.31 -31.95
CA GLY A 147 -19.97 -21.77 -30.57
C GLY A 147 -18.57 -21.79 -29.94
N LEU A 148 -17.56 -22.17 -30.72
CA LEU A 148 -16.17 -22.21 -30.25
C LEU A 148 -15.62 -20.83 -29.90
N ASN A 149 -15.92 -19.81 -30.68
CA ASN A 149 -15.54 -18.43 -30.38
C ASN A 149 -16.16 -17.95 -29.05
N ARG A 150 -17.46 -18.23 -28.85
CA ARG A 150 -18.15 -17.88 -27.63
C ARG A 150 -17.58 -18.61 -26.41
N PHE A 151 -17.30 -19.88 -26.56
CA PHE A 151 -16.72 -20.72 -25.53
C PHE A 151 -15.33 -20.23 -25.10
N VAL A 152 -14.44 -19.96 -26.06
CA VAL A 152 -13.08 -19.44 -25.76
C VAL A 152 -13.15 -18.06 -25.10
N ALA A 153 -14.04 -17.18 -25.58
CA ALA A 153 -14.26 -15.87 -24.96
C ALA A 153 -14.68 -16.01 -23.50
N GLN A 154 -15.65 -16.88 -23.23
CA GLN A 154 -16.18 -17.10 -21.89
C GLN A 154 -15.10 -17.62 -20.92
N ILE A 155 -14.28 -18.55 -21.37
CA ILE A 155 -13.18 -19.12 -20.57
C ILE A 155 -12.07 -18.09 -20.30
N MET A 156 -11.77 -17.21 -21.26
CA MET A 156 -10.68 -16.25 -21.12
C MET A 156 -11.09 -14.97 -20.42
N GLU A 157 -12.25 -14.44 -20.74
CA GLU A 157 -12.68 -13.11 -20.29
C GLU A 157 -13.29 -13.12 -18.90
N THR A 158 -14.02 -14.18 -18.54
CA THR A 158 -14.68 -14.23 -17.22
C THR A 158 -13.69 -14.18 -16.06
N PRO A 159 -12.65 -15.02 -15.98
CA PRO A 159 -11.65 -14.93 -14.92
C PRO A 159 -10.88 -13.61 -14.94
N ARG A 160 -10.57 -13.11 -16.14
CA ARG A 160 -9.80 -11.86 -16.29
C ARG A 160 -10.60 -10.64 -15.84
N ASN A 161 -11.87 -10.56 -16.17
CA ASN A 161 -12.74 -9.47 -15.73
C ASN A 161 -12.95 -9.51 -14.21
N SER A 162 -13.11 -10.71 -13.63
CA SER A 162 -13.21 -10.89 -12.18
C SER A 162 -11.91 -10.45 -11.50
N ASP A 163 -10.77 -10.85 -12.01
CA ASP A 163 -9.46 -10.47 -11.49
C ASP A 163 -9.24 -8.95 -11.53
N ASN A 164 -9.53 -8.29 -12.66
CA ASN A 164 -9.39 -6.84 -12.80
C ASN A 164 -10.34 -6.07 -11.86
N TYR A 165 -11.54 -6.59 -11.64
CA TYR A 165 -12.50 -6.00 -10.71
C TYR A 165 -12.03 -6.14 -9.26
N ASP A 166 -11.56 -7.33 -8.87
CA ASP A 166 -11.02 -7.57 -7.53
C ASP A 166 -9.75 -6.75 -7.28
N GLU A 167 -8.88 -6.64 -8.28
CA GLU A 167 -7.69 -5.78 -8.20
C GLU A 167 -8.06 -4.33 -7.93
N MET A 168 -9.03 -3.79 -8.65
CA MET A 168 -9.54 -2.44 -8.41
C MET A 168 -10.04 -2.28 -6.98
N ASN A 169 -10.84 -3.23 -6.49
CA ASN A 169 -11.38 -3.19 -5.13
C ASN A 169 -10.28 -3.26 -4.06
N ILE A 170 -9.24 -4.08 -4.26
CA ILE A 170 -8.09 -4.15 -3.36
C ILE A 170 -7.35 -2.80 -3.35
N MET A 171 -7.11 -2.20 -4.51
CA MET A 171 -6.44 -0.91 -4.59
C MET A 171 -7.25 0.22 -3.94
N LEU A 172 -8.57 0.21 -4.07
CA LEU A 172 -9.44 1.15 -3.35
C LEU A 172 -9.45 0.88 -1.84
N ALA A 173 -9.41 -0.37 -1.42
CA ALA A 173 -9.30 -0.72 0.00
C ALA A 173 -8.00 -0.22 0.64
N LEU A 174 -6.89 -0.16 -0.12
CA LEU A 174 -5.62 0.41 0.35
C LEU A 174 -5.73 1.90 0.71
N ILE A 175 -6.58 2.68 0.02
CA ILE A 175 -6.83 4.10 0.36
C ILE A 175 -7.42 4.17 1.77
N ARG A 176 -8.44 3.36 2.04
CA ARG A 176 -9.11 3.30 3.35
C ARG A 176 -8.17 2.81 4.45
N HIS A 177 -7.37 1.79 4.14
CA HIS A 177 -6.37 1.27 5.06
C HIS A 177 -5.29 2.29 5.41
N TYR A 178 -4.85 3.09 4.41
CA TYR A 178 -3.90 4.18 4.64
C TYR A 178 -4.48 5.23 5.59
N GLU A 179 -5.73 5.64 5.38
CA GLU A 179 -6.39 6.60 6.27
C GLU A 179 -6.47 6.09 7.72
N GLN A 180 -6.81 4.82 7.90
CA GLN A 180 -6.98 4.24 9.23
C GLN A 180 -5.68 4.07 10.01
N ASN A 181 -4.58 3.74 9.32
CA ASN A 181 -3.32 3.37 9.98
C ASN A 181 -2.25 4.46 9.92
N LEU A 182 -2.19 5.22 8.85
CA LEU A 182 -1.15 6.20 8.59
C LEU A 182 -1.68 7.63 8.60
N GLY A 183 -2.90 7.85 8.11
CA GLY A 183 -3.56 9.14 8.01
C GLY A 183 -3.09 9.99 6.83
N PHE A 184 -4.04 10.65 6.15
CA PHE A 184 -3.76 11.61 5.08
C PHE A 184 -3.59 13.03 5.63
N TYR A 185 -2.80 13.82 4.91
CA TYR A 185 -2.93 15.27 4.99
C TYR A 185 -4.30 15.68 4.42
N LYS A 186 -5.16 16.28 5.25
CA LYS A 186 -6.53 16.61 4.86
C LYS A 186 -6.69 18.08 4.58
N VAL A 187 -7.22 18.41 3.43
CA VAL A 187 -7.60 19.75 3.03
C VAL A 187 -9.11 19.88 3.15
N HIS A 188 -9.58 20.78 4.01
CA HIS A 188 -10.99 21.02 4.20
C HIS A 188 -11.59 21.82 3.05
N LEU A 189 -12.78 21.40 2.62
CA LEU A 189 -13.63 22.09 1.66
C LEU A 189 -14.97 22.40 2.34
N ASP A 190 -15.44 23.63 2.21
CA ASP A 190 -16.71 24.07 2.83
C ASP A 190 -17.94 23.36 2.24
N ALA A 191 -17.84 22.90 0.99
CA ALA A 191 -18.91 22.18 0.31
C ALA A 191 -18.35 21.26 -0.79
N VAL A 192 -19.13 20.25 -1.16
CA VAL A 192 -18.85 19.39 -2.33
C VAL A 192 -18.94 20.22 -3.63
N PRO A 193 -18.13 19.92 -4.64
CA PRO A 193 -18.17 20.61 -5.93
C PRO A 193 -19.44 20.24 -6.70
N SER A 194 -20.50 21.01 -6.52
CA SER A 194 -21.80 20.84 -7.19
C SER A 194 -22.12 21.95 -8.19
N ASP A 195 -21.47 23.10 -8.04
CA ASP A 195 -21.65 24.27 -8.90
C ASP A 195 -20.29 24.89 -9.28
N GLU A 196 -20.30 25.88 -10.18
CA GLU A 196 -19.09 26.53 -10.68
C GLU A 196 -18.25 27.17 -9.55
N THR A 197 -18.92 27.70 -8.51
CA THR A 197 -18.23 28.38 -7.39
C THR A 197 -17.48 27.39 -6.50
N THR A 198 -18.13 26.32 -6.13
CA THR A 198 -17.54 25.23 -5.31
C THR A 198 -16.48 24.47 -6.08
N ALA A 199 -16.69 24.27 -7.40
CA ALA A 199 -15.69 23.69 -8.30
C ALA A 199 -14.41 24.55 -8.38
N LYS A 200 -14.54 25.88 -8.52
CA LYS A 200 -13.41 26.82 -8.48
C LYS A 200 -12.67 26.79 -7.13
N THR A 201 -13.39 26.60 -6.03
CA THR A 201 -12.79 26.47 -4.70
C THR A 201 -11.94 25.21 -4.60
N LEU A 202 -12.45 24.06 -5.07
CA LEU A 202 -11.67 22.82 -5.14
C LEU A 202 -10.43 22.97 -6.03
N LEU A 203 -10.57 23.55 -7.23
CA LEU A 203 -9.44 23.80 -8.14
C LEU A 203 -8.37 24.70 -7.51
N LYS A 204 -8.77 25.74 -6.81
CA LYS A 204 -7.85 26.62 -6.08
C LYS A 204 -7.12 25.86 -4.97
N ALA A 205 -7.82 25.02 -4.22
CA ALA A 205 -7.24 24.19 -3.18
C ALA A 205 -6.26 23.14 -3.76
N LEU A 206 -6.64 22.46 -4.83
CA LEU A 206 -5.78 21.50 -5.57
C LEU A 206 -4.49 22.18 -6.05
N ARG A 207 -4.62 23.34 -6.72
CA ARG A 207 -3.44 24.07 -7.24
C ARG A 207 -2.52 24.55 -6.13
N ALA A 208 -3.06 25.05 -5.03
CA ALA A 208 -2.28 25.48 -3.88
C ALA A 208 -1.55 24.30 -3.23
N THR A 209 -2.21 23.16 -3.07
CA THR A 209 -1.63 21.96 -2.45
C THR A 209 -0.58 21.35 -3.36
N ALA A 210 -0.86 21.17 -4.65
CA ALA A 210 0.11 20.67 -5.62
C ALA A 210 1.37 21.57 -5.70
N GLY A 211 1.18 22.89 -5.65
CA GLY A 211 2.30 23.84 -5.59
C GLY A 211 3.13 23.74 -4.32
N ARG A 212 2.51 23.48 -3.18
CA ARG A 212 3.23 23.29 -1.90
C ARG A 212 3.97 21.95 -1.84
N MET A 213 3.40 20.90 -2.42
CA MET A 213 4.02 19.57 -2.47
C MET A 213 5.32 19.52 -3.30
N GLN A 214 5.62 20.54 -4.09
CA GLN A 214 6.93 20.66 -4.77
C GLN A 214 8.08 20.90 -3.80
N PHE A 215 7.78 21.46 -2.64
CA PHE A 215 8.78 21.77 -1.63
C PHE A 215 8.84 20.63 -0.61
N PRO A 216 10.06 20.25 -0.18
CA PRO A 216 10.24 19.23 0.83
C PRO A 216 9.50 19.58 2.12
N SER A 217 8.60 18.69 2.56
CA SER A 217 7.81 18.86 3.77
C SER A 217 7.50 17.50 4.40
N THR A 218 7.48 17.45 5.72
CA THR A 218 7.06 16.25 6.48
C THR A 218 5.55 16.15 6.66
N GLN A 219 4.78 17.10 6.08
CA GLN A 219 3.35 17.21 6.30
C GLN A 219 2.51 16.36 5.35
N TYR A 220 3.03 16.09 4.14
CA TYR A 220 2.27 15.46 3.06
C TYR A 220 2.47 13.95 2.94
N ASN A 221 3.36 13.36 3.70
CA ASN A 221 3.52 11.91 3.81
C ASN A 221 2.72 11.35 4.99
N ALA A 222 2.92 10.07 5.33
CA ALA A 222 2.21 9.45 6.44
C ALA A 222 2.37 10.26 7.73
N LEU A 223 1.25 10.75 8.26
CA LEU A 223 1.24 11.58 9.45
C LEU A 223 1.82 10.80 10.62
N ASN A 224 2.80 11.43 11.29
CA ASN A 224 3.40 10.91 12.53
C ASN A 224 4.20 9.60 12.43
N VAL A 225 4.46 9.09 11.22
CA VAL A 225 5.25 7.87 11.03
C VAL A 225 6.67 8.18 10.62
N THR A 226 6.88 9.26 9.88
CA THR A 226 8.20 9.60 9.34
C THR A 226 8.53 11.07 9.52
N ASP A 227 9.73 11.34 10.00
CA ASP A 227 10.35 12.67 10.07
C ASP A 227 11.11 13.02 8.76
N ILE A 228 10.80 12.30 7.70
CA ILE A 228 11.51 12.40 6.41
C ILE A 228 10.72 13.34 5.51
N PRO A 229 11.36 14.39 4.99
CA PRO A 229 10.69 15.30 4.08
C PRO A 229 10.38 14.63 2.75
N ALA A 230 9.12 14.71 2.33
CA ALA A 230 8.63 14.25 1.04
C ALA A 230 8.32 15.42 0.12
N TYR A 231 8.54 15.23 -1.18
CA TYR A 231 8.18 16.19 -2.22
C TYR A 231 7.85 15.45 -3.52
N ALA A 232 7.05 16.05 -4.37
CA ALA A 232 6.79 15.55 -5.71
C ALA A 232 6.53 16.70 -6.68
N ASN A 233 6.95 16.53 -7.92
CA ASN A 233 6.60 17.48 -8.98
C ASN A 233 5.13 17.33 -9.34
N PRO A 234 4.40 18.42 -9.66
CA PRO A 234 3.01 18.36 -10.09
C PRO A 234 2.78 17.40 -11.27
N GLN A 235 3.75 17.29 -12.16
CA GLN A 235 3.72 16.37 -13.30
C GLN A 235 3.76 14.88 -12.90
N GLN A 236 4.18 14.56 -11.69
CA GLN A 236 4.18 13.20 -11.13
C GLN A 236 2.97 12.92 -10.24
N MET A 237 2.07 13.88 -10.10
CA MET A 237 0.86 13.73 -9.30
C MET A 237 -0.29 13.20 -10.14
N VAL A 238 -1.16 12.45 -9.49
CA VAL A 238 -2.39 11.90 -10.05
C VAL A 238 -3.54 12.25 -9.13
N LEU A 239 -4.64 12.68 -9.70
CA LEU A 239 -5.88 12.98 -9.01
C LEU A 239 -6.84 11.79 -9.12
N LEU A 240 -7.21 11.23 -7.98
CA LEU A 240 -8.30 10.27 -7.88
C LEU A 240 -9.56 11.04 -7.46
N ILE A 241 -10.62 10.94 -8.24
CA ILE A 241 -11.85 11.70 -8.01
C ILE A 241 -13.06 10.88 -8.43
N GLU A 242 -14.19 11.11 -7.75
CA GLU A 242 -15.46 10.50 -8.14
C GLU A 242 -16.05 11.21 -9.37
N PRO A 243 -16.73 10.49 -10.29
CA PRO A 243 -17.24 11.05 -11.53
C PRO A 243 -18.19 12.23 -11.35
N GLU A 244 -18.98 12.19 -10.28
CA GLU A 244 -19.95 13.25 -9.97
C GLU A 244 -19.27 14.61 -9.71
N TYR A 245 -18.16 14.58 -9.00
CA TYR A 245 -17.41 15.81 -8.70
C TYR A 245 -16.56 16.27 -9.89
N LEU A 246 -16.04 15.32 -10.68
CA LEU A 246 -15.28 15.67 -11.88
C LEU A 246 -16.13 16.39 -12.92
N ALA A 247 -17.40 16.05 -13.06
CA ALA A 247 -18.29 16.66 -14.03
C ALA A 247 -18.46 18.18 -13.84
N SER A 248 -18.21 18.69 -12.64
CA SER A 248 -18.27 20.12 -12.32
C SER A 248 -16.94 20.87 -12.56
N LEU A 249 -15.84 20.15 -12.86
CA LEU A 249 -14.52 20.72 -12.99
C LEU A 249 -14.17 21.08 -14.43
N ASP A 250 -13.54 22.25 -14.62
CA ASP A 250 -13.03 22.69 -15.90
C ASP A 250 -11.66 22.07 -16.20
N VAL A 251 -11.52 21.41 -17.35
CA VAL A 251 -10.28 20.76 -17.82
C VAL A 251 -9.16 21.77 -18.01
N ASP A 252 -9.47 22.99 -18.46
CA ASP A 252 -8.49 24.06 -18.66
C ASP A 252 -7.88 24.52 -17.33
N ALA A 253 -8.67 24.56 -16.28
CA ALA A 253 -8.20 24.88 -14.96
C ALA A 253 -7.37 23.75 -14.34
N LEU A 254 -7.70 22.49 -14.62
CA LEU A 254 -6.92 21.32 -14.20
C LEU A 254 -5.54 21.25 -14.85
N SER A 255 -5.39 21.66 -16.12
CA SER A 255 -4.07 21.73 -16.77
C SER A 255 -3.09 22.60 -16.00
N ALA A 256 -3.58 23.71 -15.44
CA ALA A 256 -2.78 24.61 -14.61
C ALA A 256 -2.38 24.01 -13.25
N VAL A 257 -3.14 23.05 -12.73
CA VAL A 257 -2.79 22.33 -11.48
C VAL A 257 -1.58 21.45 -11.68
N PHE A 258 -1.56 20.70 -12.78
CA PHE A 258 -0.51 19.71 -13.07
C PHE A 258 0.68 20.30 -13.84
N GLN A 259 0.61 21.56 -14.27
CA GLN A 259 1.63 22.20 -15.12
C GLN A 259 1.92 21.39 -16.40
N LEU A 260 0.86 20.84 -16.98
CA LEU A 260 0.88 20.00 -18.19
C LEU A 260 0.09 20.67 -19.32
N ASP A 261 0.36 20.24 -20.56
CA ASP A 261 -0.49 20.59 -21.68
C ASP A 261 -1.88 19.95 -21.54
N LYS A 262 -2.91 20.59 -22.08
CA LYS A 262 -4.30 20.13 -21.99
C LYS A 262 -4.50 18.69 -22.48
N ALA A 263 -3.70 18.25 -23.44
CA ALA A 263 -3.76 16.89 -23.97
C ALA A 263 -3.30 15.81 -22.98
N ASP A 264 -2.43 16.17 -22.03
CA ASP A 264 -1.84 15.22 -21.08
C ASP A 264 -2.62 15.13 -19.76
N VAL A 265 -3.50 16.08 -19.49
CA VAL A 265 -4.30 16.13 -18.24
C VAL A 265 -5.18 14.90 -18.03
N PRO A 266 -5.87 14.35 -19.04
CA PRO A 266 -6.72 13.18 -18.85
C PRO A 266 -5.96 11.95 -18.31
N TYR A 267 -4.66 11.83 -18.59
CA TYR A 267 -3.84 10.74 -18.06
C TYR A 267 -3.46 10.89 -16.59
N ARG A 268 -3.75 12.05 -16.01
CA ARG A 268 -3.47 12.37 -14.59
C ARG A 268 -4.72 12.40 -13.73
N ILE A 269 -5.88 12.19 -14.32
CA ILE A 269 -7.16 12.14 -13.62
C ILE A 269 -7.72 10.73 -13.76
N ILE A 270 -7.87 10.06 -12.65
CA ILE A 270 -8.45 8.72 -12.61
C ILE A 270 -9.77 8.80 -11.87
N GLN A 271 -10.82 8.39 -12.56
CA GLN A 271 -12.15 8.30 -11.98
C GLN A 271 -12.26 6.99 -11.19
N VAL A 272 -12.74 7.12 -9.97
CA VAL A 272 -12.98 5.97 -9.08
C VAL A 272 -14.43 6.01 -8.58
N PRO A 273 -15.07 4.84 -8.41
CA PRO A 273 -16.49 4.80 -8.01
C PRO A 273 -16.71 5.40 -6.62
N SER A 274 -15.76 5.26 -5.72
CA SER A 274 -15.73 5.89 -4.40
C SER A 274 -14.35 5.77 -3.78
N LEU A 275 -13.93 6.80 -3.04
CA LEU A 275 -12.70 6.75 -2.25
C LEU A 275 -12.86 5.94 -0.95
N GLY A 276 -14.11 5.65 -0.56
CA GLY A 276 -14.43 4.82 0.61
C GLY A 276 -14.11 5.48 1.96
N ILE A 277 -14.00 6.82 1.98
CA ILE A 277 -13.78 7.66 3.16
C ILE A 277 -14.92 8.67 3.19
N ASP A 278 -15.59 8.78 4.34
CA ASP A 278 -16.73 9.68 4.49
C ASP A 278 -16.33 11.15 4.26
N GLY A 279 -17.12 11.85 3.44
CA GLY A 279 -16.87 13.24 3.08
C GLY A 279 -15.68 13.47 2.15
N ALA A 280 -14.99 12.44 1.69
CA ALA A 280 -13.90 12.57 0.73
C ALA A 280 -14.44 13.02 -0.64
N VAL A 281 -13.75 13.97 -1.24
CA VAL A 281 -14.09 14.55 -2.57
C VAL A 281 -13.06 14.13 -3.60
N ALA A 282 -11.79 14.27 -3.27
CA ALA A 282 -10.68 13.97 -4.16
C ALA A 282 -9.43 13.58 -3.37
N LEU A 283 -8.58 12.77 -3.98
CA LEU A 283 -7.31 12.36 -3.42
C LEU A 283 -6.19 12.67 -4.43
N LEU A 284 -5.24 13.50 -4.02
CA LEU A 284 -4.04 13.82 -4.79
C LEU A 284 -2.88 12.97 -4.29
N VAL A 285 -2.30 12.16 -5.15
CA VAL A 285 -1.19 11.24 -4.83
C VAL A 285 -0.07 11.35 -5.84
N SER A 286 1.14 10.97 -5.44
CA SER A 286 2.24 10.76 -6.37
C SER A 286 2.04 9.45 -7.15
N THR A 287 2.57 9.35 -8.37
CA THR A 287 2.62 8.12 -9.15
C THR A 287 3.31 6.97 -8.40
N ASP A 288 4.20 7.31 -7.48
CA ASP A 288 4.93 6.34 -6.66
C ASP A 288 4.25 5.96 -5.35
N TRP A 289 3.06 6.51 -5.08
CA TRP A 289 2.34 6.24 -3.84
C TRP A 289 1.87 4.79 -3.75
N TYR A 290 1.34 4.22 -4.83
CA TYR A 290 1.02 2.81 -4.88
C TYR A 290 2.27 1.96 -5.13
N GLN A 291 2.45 0.93 -4.30
CA GLN A 291 3.48 -0.09 -4.42
C GLN A 291 2.82 -1.41 -4.79
N VAL A 292 2.37 -1.51 -6.04
CA VAL A 292 1.67 -2.68 -6.58
C VAL A 292 2.58 -3.37 -7.60
N ARG A 293 2.86 -4.65 -7.36
CA ARG A 293 3.71 -5.48 -8.23
C ARG A 293 3.16 -6.88 -8.33
N ASP A 294 3.05 -7.39 -9.55
CA ASP A 294 2.69 -8.79 -9.76
C ASP A 294 3.95 -9.66 -9.58
N THR A 295 3.79 -10.78 -8.88
CA THR A 295 4.84 -11.78 -8.70
C THR A 295 4.58 -13.00 -9.57
N MET A 296 3.32 -13.35 -9.79
CA MET A 296 2.90 -14.41 -10.68
C MET A 296 1.57 -14.05 -11.33
N TYR A 297 1.53 -14.08 -12.64
CA TYR A 297 0.31 -13.98 -13.42
C TYR A 297 0.34 -15.04 -14.52
N GLY A 298 -0.51 -16.05 -14.40
CA GLY A 298 -0.50 -17.15 -15.35
C GLY A 298 -1.65 -18.13 -15.14
N THR A 299 -1.83 -18.98 -16.14
CA THR A 299 -2.89 -19.98 -16.15
C THR A 299 -2.32 -21.38 -15.91
N THR A 300 -3.06 -22.18 -15.16
CA THR A 300 -2.81 -23.62 -14.98
C THR A 300 -4.08 -24.40 -15.29
N GLN A 301 -3.95 -25.61 -15.77
CA GLN A 301 -5.09 -26.45 -16.15
C GLN A 301 -5.03 -27.78 -15.42
N PHE A 302 -6.20 -28.27 -15.02
CA PHE A 302 -6.38 -29.58 -14.39
C PHE A 302 -7.55 -30.32 -15.03
N TYR A 303 -7.33 -31.57 -15.40
CA TYR A 303 -8.40 -32.48 -15.86
C TYR A 303 -8.81 -33.41 -14.72
N ASN A 304 -10.12 -33.44 -14.42
CA ASN A 304 -10.70 -34.34 -13.46
C ASN A 304 -11.34 -35.54 -14.21
N PRO A 305 -10.76 -36.75 -14.11
CA PRO A 305 -11.30 -37.92 -14.81
C PRO A 305 -12.61 -38.43 -14.22
N GLN A 306 -12.91 -38.13 -12.96
CA GLN A 306 -14.14 -38.58 -12.31
C GLN A 306 -15.38 -37.83 -12.83
N THR A 307 -15.25 -36.54 -13.06
CA THR A 307 -16.35 -35.67 -13.55
C THR A 307 -16.26 -35.41 -15.06
N VAL A 308 -15.24 -35.95 -15.72
CA VAL A 308 -14.96 -35.74 -17.16
C VAL A 308 -14.95 -34.23 -17.49
N SER A 309 -14.32 -33.43 -16.63
CA SER A 309 -14.27 -31.97 -16.74
C SER A 309 -12.83 -31.46 -16.73
N ASN A 310 -12.64 -30.35 -17.41
CA ASN A 310 -11.42 -29.57 -17.35
C ASN A 310 -11.65 -28.32 -16.52
N THR A 311 -10.66 -27.94 -15.72
CA THR A 311 -10.68 -26.69 -14.96
C THR A 311 -9.43 -25.89 -15.31
N LEU A 312 -9.62 -24.66 -15.77
CA LEU A 312 -8.58 -23.66 -15.96
C LEU A 312 -8.55 -22.76 -14.73
N TYR A 313 -7.38 -22.53 -14.21
CA TYR A 313 -7.13 -21.62 -13.09
C TYR A 313 -6.32 -20.44 -13.59
N LEU A 314 -6.84 -19.22 -13.47
CA LEU A 314 -6.04 -18.02 -13.57
C LEU A 314 -5.47 -17.72 -12.18
N ASN A 315 -4.15 -17.76 -12.06
CA ASN A 315 -3.46 -17.46 -10.81
C ASN A 315 -2.92 -16.04 -10.87
N HIS A 316 -3.25 -15.24 -9.88
CA HIS A 316 -2.73 -13.89 -9.72
C HIS A 316 -2.16 -13.71 -8.31
N TRP A 317 -0.83 -13.60 -8.23
CA TRP A 317 -0.12 -13.35 -6.98
C TRP A 317 0.59 -12.02 -7.08
N GLY A 318 0.55 -11.24 -6.01
CA GLY A 318 1.13 -9.91 -6.03
C GLY A 318 1.36 -9.30 -4.66
N ILE A 319 2.10 -8.21 -4.68
CA ILE A 319 2.35 -7.33 -3.55
C ILE A 319 1.50 -6.09 -3.76
N TYR A 320 0.62 -5.81 -2.81
CA TYR A 320 -0.27 -4.66 -2.83
C TYR A 320 -0.03 -3.81 -1.58
N GLY A 321 0.47 -2.62 -1.77
CA GLY A 321 0.79 -1.71 -0.68
C GLY A 321 0.79 -0.25 -1.12
N VAL A 322 0.97 0.63 -0.15
CA VAL A 322 1.07 2.08 -0.36
C VAL A 322 2.28 2.62 0.40
N SER A 323 2.98 3.58 -0.20
CA SER A 323 4.18 4.15 0.40
C SER A 323 3.84 5.15 1.51
N PRO A 324 4.42 5.01 2.71
CA PRO A 324 4.30 6.01 3.76
C PRO A 324 5.18 7.23 3.53
N PHE A 325 6.14 7.18 2.59
CA PHE A 325 7.14 8.21 2.37
C PHE A 325 6.78 9.18 1.26
N THR A 326 5.86 8.81 0.37
CA THR A 326 5.46 9.65 -0.77
C THR A 326 4.38 10.65 -0.37
N PRO A 327 4.36 11.85 -0.95
CA PRO A 327 3.38 12.86 -0.61
C PRO A 327 1.99 12.52 -1.16
N CYS A 328 0.98 12.76 -0.33
CA CYS A 328 -0.42 12.59 -0.66
C CYS A 328 -1.28 13.62 0.10
N ALA A 329 -2.45 13.98 -0.44
CA ALA A 329 -3.40 14.89 0.20
C ALA A 329 -4.83 14.50 -0.12
N LEU A 330 -5.67 14.42 0.89
CA LEU A 330 -7.09 14.13 0.80
C LEU A 330 -7.89 15.43 0.90
N PHE A 331 -8.77 15.67 -0.05
CA PHE A 331 -9.72 16.79 -0.04
C PHE A 331 -11.05 16.29 0.49
N THR A 332 -11.52 16.87 1.60
CA THR A 332 -12.71 16.40 2.31
C THR A 332 -13.59 17.55 2.75
N THR A 333 -14.89 17.30 2.77
CA THR A 333 -15.89 18.21 3.36
C THR A 333 -16.13 17.94 4.84
N ASP A 334 -15.57 16.86 5.39
CA ASP A 334 -15.69 16.55 6.79
C ASP A 334 -14.81 17.49 7.63
N ALA A 335 -15.43 18.49 8.23
CA ALA A 335 -14.76 19.45 9.12
C ALA A 335 -14.18 18.79 10.38
N ALA A 336 -14.75 17.69 10.82
CA ALA A 336 -14.33 16.99 12.03
C ALA A 336 -12.98 16.29 11.89
N THR A 337 -12.62 15.92 10.66
CA THR A 337 -11.38 15.21 10.35
C THR A 337 -10.37 16.05 9.58
N SER A 338 -10.75 17.28 9.18
CA SER A 338 -9.81 18.17 8.50
C SER A 338 -8.68 18.53 9.45
N ILE A 339 -7.52 17.97 9.20
CA ILE A 339 -6.29 18.41 9.85
C ILE A 339 -5.90 19.73 9.20
N ASN A 340 -6.49 20.79 9.70
CA ASN A 340 -5.85 22.09 9.55
C ASN A 340 -4.60 21.99 10.42
N ILE A 341 -3.45 21.83 9.82
CA ILE A 341 -2.13 21.52 10.40
C ILE A 341 -1.75 22.44 11.57
N VAL A 342 -2.43 23.53 11.71
CA VAL A 342 -2.17 24.55 12.74
C VAL A 342 -2.58 24.10 14.14
N THR A 343 -3.19 22.93 14.32
CA THR A 343 -3.92 22.66 15.57
C THR A 343 -3.77 21.28 16.18
N GLN A 344 -2.71 20.53 15.85
CA GLN A 344 -2.31 19.43 16.72
C GLN A 344 -1.66 20.00 17.98
N THR A 345 -2.30 19.83 19.12
CA THR A 345 -1.71 20.18 20.39
C THR A 345 -1.34 18.89 21.12
N VAL A 346 -0.06 18.70 21.36
CA VAL A 346 0.39 17.61 22.21
C VAL A 346 -0.07 17.92 23.64
N THR A 347 -0.82 17.01 24.24
CA THR A 347 -1.45 17.17 25.55
C THR A 347 -0.80 16.37 26.63
N GLY A 348 0.04 15.40 26.29
CA GLY A 348 0.73 14.59 27.27
C GLY A 348 1.76 13.63 26.67
N PHE A 349 2.62 13.15 27.56
CA PHE A 349 3.60 12.11 27.29
C PHE A 349 3.41 10.99 28.29
N THR A 350 3.54 9.74 27.86
CA THR A 350 3.44 8.57 28.74
C THR A 350 4.56 7.59 28.45
N LEU A 351 5.08 6.98 29.47
CA LEU A 351 6.00 5.85 29.41
C LEU A 351 5.30 4.60 29.94
N THR A 352 5.41 3.50 29.23
CA THR A 352 4.81 2.23 29.66
C THR A 352 5.90 1.15 29.75
N PRO A 353 5.97 0.35 30.80
CA PRO A 353 5.15 0.36 32.02
C PRO A 353 5.46 1.55 32.92
N THR A 354 4.45 2.07 33.65
CA THR A 354 4.59 3.19 34.57
C THR A 354 5.21 2.76 35.92
N THR A 355 5.00 1.51 36.29
CA THR A 355 5.53 0.88 37.52
C THR A 355 5.84 -0.58 37.26
N GLY A 356 6.77 -1.15 37.99
CA GLY A 356 7.13 -2.57 37.87
C GLY A 356 8.21 -2.96 38.88
N THR A 357 8.61 -4.22 38.82
CA THR A 357 9.77 -4.75 39.55
C THR A 357 10.87 -5.09 38.56
N VAL A 358 12.11 -4.90 38.96
CA VAL A 358 13.31 -5.20 38.19
C VAL A 358 14.36 -5.88 39.07
N LYS A 359 15.19 -6.69 38.45
CA LYS A 359 16.36 -7.32 39.13
C LYS A 359 17.65 -6.69 38.65
N ALA A 360 18.65 -6.82 39.47
CA ALA A 360 19.99 -6.40 39.09
C ALA A 360 20.46 -7.10 37.81
N GLY A 361 20.83 -6.33 36.81
CA GLY A 361 21.24 -6.80 35.50
C GLY A 361 20.09 -6.99 34.48
N ASP A 362 18.87 -6.64 34.85
CA ASP A 362 17.73 -6.73 33.90
C ASP A 362 17.80 -5.69 32.77
N LEU A 363 17.17 -6.04 31.68
CA LEU A 363 16.92 -5.18 30.52
C LEU A 363 15.42 -5.04 30.32
N LEU A 364 14.87 -3.86 30.54
CA LEU A 364 13.42 -3.60 30.45
C LEU A 364 13.10 -2.68 29.29
N GLN A 365 12.19 -3.09 28.41
CA GLN A 365 11.71 -2.25 27.30
C GLN A 365 10.68 -1.24 27.82
N LEU A 366 10.96 0.04 27.60
CA LEU A 366 10.01 1.14 27.80
C LEU A 366 9.36 1.49 26.46
N THR A 367 8.10 1.90 26.50
CA THR A 367 7.39 2.37 25.31
C THR A 367 6.98 3.83 25.51
N PRO A 368 7.69 4.77 24.89
CA PRO A 368 7.32 6.18 24.92
C PRO A 368 6.16 6.46 23.96
N LYS A 369 5.16 7.21 24.42
CA LYS A 369 4.01 7.63 23.63
C LYS A 369 3.64 9.07 23.92
N LEU A 370 3.50 9.89 22.86
CA LEU A 370 2.91 11.22 22.94
C LEU A 370 1.40 11.13 22.67
N THR A 371 0.61 11.82 23.44
CA THR A 371 -0.82 11.99 23.20
C THR A 371 -1.04 13.39 22.65
N ALA A 372 -1.63 13.48 21.47
CA ALA A 372 -2.00 14.74 20.85
C ALA A 372 -3.52 14.83 20.68
N THR A 373 -4.08 16.00 20.81
CA THR A 373 -5.46 16.28 20.43
C THR A 373 -5.47 16.98 19.09
N VAL A 374 -6.36 16.54 18.22
CA VAL A 374 -6.60 17.17 16.91
C VAL A 374 -7.79 18.10 17.06
N ALA A 375 -7.60 19.39 16.81
CA ALA A 375 -8.73 20.31 16.72
C ALA A 375 -9.34 20.26 15.30
N PRO A 376 -10.66 20.39 15.16
CA PRO A 376 -11.63 20.83 16.17
C PRO A 376 -12.27 19.69 16.98
N THR A 377 -12.01 18.42 16.67
CA THR A 377 -12.75 17.28 17.27
C THR A 377 -12.34 16.93 18.69
N GLY A 378 -11.17 17.35 19.14
CA GLY A 378 -10.62 16.90 20.43
C GLY A 378 -10.27 15.41 20.48
N THR A 379 -10.23 14.72 19.32
CA THR A 379 -9.87 13.29 19.26
C THR A 379 -8.41 13.10 19.66
N ALA A 380 -8.17 12.25 20.64
CA ALA A 380 -6.82 11.90 21.07
C ALA A 380 -6.18 10.92 20.09
N ILE A 381 -5.00 11.27 19.58
CA ILE A 381 -4.17 10.41 18.76
C ILE A 381 -2.86 10.12 19.50
N GLN A 382 -2.29 8.94 19.28
CA GLN A 382 -0.96 8.60 19.79
C GLN A 382 0.08 8.88 18.70
N VAL A 383 1.12 9.59 19.08
CA VAL A 383 2.20 10.02 18.20
C VAL A 383 3.52 9.50 18.75
N ALA A 384 4.41 9.03 17.90
CA ALA A 384 5.76 8.73 18.33
C ALA A 384 6.52 10.04 18.61
N PRO A 385 7.29 10.15 19.70
CA PRO A 385 8.09 11.33 19.97
C PRO A 385 9.22 11.46 18.92
N ASN A 386 9.46 12.67 18.45
CA ASN A 386 10.56 12.95 17.52
C ASN A 386 11.94 12.73 18.16
N ALA A 387 12.03 13.04 19.46
CA ALA A 387 13.17 12.76 20.29
C ALA A 387 12.69 12.62 21.74
N ALA A 388 13.19 11.62 22.42
CA ALA A 388 12.98 11.47 23.86
C ALA A 388 14.35 11.36 24.55
N THR A 389 14.53 12.13 25.61
CA THR A 389 15.69 12.05 26.48
C THR A 389 15.27 11.41 27.79
N TYR A 390 16.16 10.64 28.41
CA TYR A 390 15.85 9.91 29.61
C TYR A 390 16.87 10.24 30.72
N GLU A 391 16.34 10.58 31.88
CA GLU A 391 17.12 10.74 33.08
C GLU A 391 16.75 9.60 34.04
N VAL A 392 17.76 8.99 34.63
CA VAL A 392 17.58 7.89 35.57
C VAL A 392 18.09 8.34 36.93
N SER A 393 17.27 8.20 37.95
CA SER A 393 17.64 8.45 39.35
C SER A 393 17.23 7.26 40.22
N ALA A 394 17.82 7.10 41.36
CA ALA A 394 17.44 6.05 42.27
C ALA A 394 17.47 6.53 43.75
N ASN A 395 16.59 5.93 44.53
CA ASN A 395 16.54 6.12 45.95
C ASN A 395 16.68 4.77 46.65
N HIS A 396 17.51 4.69 47.66
CA HIS A 396 17.59 3.49 48.53
C HIS A 396 16.30 3.29 49.31
N ALA A 397 15.91 2.03 49.45
CA ALA A 397 14.79 1.67 50.32
C ALA A 397 15.09 2.03 51.76
N ALA A 398 14.12 2.58 52.45
CA ALA A 398 14.19 2.77 53.89
C ALA A 398 14.09 1.40 54.58
N SER A 399 15.18 0.73 54.88
CA SER A 399 15.19 -0.48 55.68
C SER A 399 15.51 -0.15 57.14
N GLY A 400 14.53 -0.28 57.96
CA GLY A 400 14.44 -0.40 59.43
C GLY A 400 15.44 0.23 60.39
N ALA A 401 16.66 0.45 60.09
CA ALA A 401 17.69 1.09 60.94
C ALA A 401 18.59 2.06 60.16
N ASP A 402 18.48 2.04 58.84
CA ASP A 402 19.26 2.91 57.97
C ASP A 402 18.34 3.94 57.33
N THR A 403 18.59 5.19 57.61
CA THR A 403 17.87 6.34 57.10
C THR A 403 18.20 6.62 55.62
N HIS A 404 18.24 5.61 54.79
CA HIS A 404 18.57 5.72 53.38
C HIS A 404 17.32 6.00 52.52
N GLY A 405 16.64 7.09 52.79
CA GLY A 405 15.77 7.74 51.81
C GLY A 405 16.51 8.77 50.97
N ALA A 406 17.84 8.72 50.96
CA ALA A 406 18.65 9.65 50.18
C ALA A 406 18.83 9.14 48.75
N ALA A 407 18.75 10.05 47.81
CA ALA A 407 19.17 9.79 46.45
C ALA A 407 20.63 9.33 46.44
N PHE A 408 20.92 8.25 45.69
CA PHE A 408 22.29 7.81 45.50
C PHE A 408 22.66 7.86 44.02
N ASP A 409 23.92 8.03 43.73
CA ASP A 409 24.42 8.08 42.36
C ASP A 409 24.40 6.69 41.75
N LEU A 410 23.57 6.52 40.71
CA LEU A 410 23.63 5.34 39.88
C LEU A 410 24.97 5.31 39.14
N ASN A 411 25.53 4.12 39.03
CA ASN A 411 26.72 4.00 38.19
C ASN A 411 26.34 4.10 36.72
N VAL A 412 27.34 4.32 35.88
CA VAL A 412 27.18 4.49 34.43
C VAL A 412 26.51 3.31 33.70
N ASN A 413 26.30 2.19 34.38
CA ASN A 413 25.68 0.98 33.81
C ASN A 413 24.14 0.95 33.99
N THR A 414 23.54 1.91 34.70
CA THR A 414 22.08 2.10 34.75
C THR A 414 21.71 3.32 33.94
N PHE A 415 21.15 3.05 32.79
CA PHE A 415 20.77 4.07 31.81
C PHE A 415 19.66 3.58 30.88
N VAL A 416 19.03 4.48 30.17
CA VAL A 416 18.09 4.14 29.09
C VAL A 416 18.78 4.43 27.77
N ASP A 417 18.77 3.43 26.87
CA ASP A 417 19.39 3.56 25.55
C ASP A 417 18.47 4.24 24.53
N ASP A 418 18.98 4.48 23.31
CA ASP A 418 18.27 5.12 22.21
C ASP A 418 17.01 4.32 21.73
N GLN A 419 16.92 3.04 22.13
CA GLN A 419 15.76 2.20 21.85
C GLN A 419 14.76 2.19 23.00
N ALA A 420 14.90 3.10 23.95
CA ALA A 420 14.09 3.19 25.16
C ALA A 420 14.14 1.92 26.03
N ARG A 421 15.31 1.26 26.12
CA ARG A 421 15.51 0.11 27.00
C ARG A 421 16.28 0.55 28.24
N LEU A 422 15.69 0.28 29.39
CA LEU A 422 16.35 0.50 30.69
C LEU A 422 17.31 -0.65 30.95
N HIS A 423 18.59 -0.33 31.05
CA HIS A 423 19.65 -1.22 31.50
C HIS A 423 19.83 -1.03 33.02
N VAL A 424 19.68 -2.10 33.77
CA VAL A 424 19.82 -2.06 35.24
C VAL A 424 21.20 -2.59 35.62
N GLN A 425 21.95 -1.84 36.45
CA GLN A 425 23.26 -2.25 36.93
C GLN A 425 23.18 -3.55 37.76
N ARG A 426 24.28 -4.32 37.77
CA ARG A 426 24.34 -5.60 38.49
C ARG A 426 24.73 -5.46 39.97
N ASP A 427 25.53 -4.45 40.27
CA ASP A 427 26.13 -4.28 41.59
C ASP A 427 25.64 -2.98 42.25
N GLY A 428 25.55 -2.99 43.58
CA GLY A 428 25.23 -1.79 44.36
C GLY A 428 23.73 -1.50 44.54
N LEU A 429 22.83 -2.37 44.02
CA LEU A 429 21.40 -2.29 44.24
C LEU A 429 20.99 -3.26 45.37
N VAL A 430 20.04 -2.84 46.20
CA VAL A 430 19.48 -3.63 47.29
C VAL A 430 17.99 -3.81 47.08
N THR A 431 17.46 -4.97 47.46
CA THR A 431 16.02 -5.24 47.40
C THR A 431 15.22 -4.13 48.10
N GLY A 432 14.27 -3.56 47.34
CA GLY A 432 13.44 -2.44 47.80
C GLY A 432 13.92 -1.08 47.31
N ASP A 433 15.09 -0.98 46.67
CA ASP A 433 15.52 0.26 46.01
C ASP A 433 14.55 0.65 44.91
N VAL A 434 14.37 1.94 44.72
CA VAL A 434 13.46 2.48 43.70
C VAL A 434 14.25 3.22 42.63
N ILE A 435 14.18 2.72 41.40
CA ILE A 435 14.74 3.37 40.22
C ILE A 435 13.63 4.20 39.56
N THR A 436 13.87 5.48 39.39
CA THR A 436 12.96 6.39 38.72
C THR A 436 13.52 6.79 37.36
N VAL A 437 12.78 6.54 36.33
CA VAL A 437 13.10 6.97 34.95
C VAL A 437 12.20 8.13 34.59
N THR A 438 12.78 9.28 34.30
CA THR A 438 12.07 10.45 33.78
C THR A 438 12.39 10.59 32.33
N GLY A 439 11.40 10.36 31.49
CA GLY A 439 11.50 10.62 30.05
C GLY A 439 10.94 12.00 29.72
N THR A 440 11.65 12.75 28.91
CA THR A 440 11.20 14.03 28.36
C THR A 440 11.15 13.94 26.86
N ALA A 441 9.96 14.14 26.29
CA ALA A 441 9.76 14.13 24.84
C ALA A 441 9.57 15.54 24.32
N THR A 442 10.32 15.85 23.28
CA THR A 442 10.24 17.12 22.58
C THR A 442 9.38 16.96 21.31
N TYR A 443 8.41 17.80 21.13
CA TYR A 443 7.57 17.84 19.94
C TYR A 443 7.61 19.21 19.29
N VAL A 444 7.88 19.25 18.01
CA VAL A 444 7.84 20.47 17.21
C VAL A 444 6.45 20.59 16.60
N ASN A 445 5.68 21.55 17.07
CA ASN A 445 4.35 21.83 16.52
C ASN A 445 4.45 22.32 15.05
N PRO A 446 3.42 22.14 14.25
CA PRO A 446 3.40 22.60 12.86
C PRO A 446 3.63 24.10 12.67
N ASN A 447 3.40 24.91 13.70
CA ASN A 447 3.70 26.35 13.71
C ASN A 447 5.17 26.67 14.04
N GLY A 448 6.02 25.63 14.21
CA GLY A 448 7.43 25.78 14.58
C GLY A 448 7.69 25.93 16.08
N ALA A 449 6.66 25.99 16.92
CA ALA A 449 6.84 26.04 18.37
C ALA A 449 7.19 24.65 18.91
N THR A 450 8.19 24.58 19.77
CA THR A 450 8.61 23.35 20.44
C THR A 450 7.90 23.26 21.78
N THR A 451 7.28 22.09 22.07
CA THR A 451 6.71 21.77 23.38
C THR A 451 7.41 20.57 23.97
N GLU A 452 7.65 20.60 25.28
CA GLU A 452 8.26 19.51 26.02
C GLU A 452 7.24 18.93 26.98
N HIS A 453 7.16 17.62 27.03
CA HIS A 453 6.32 16.86 27.93
C HIS A 453 7.14 15.78 28.63
N SER A 454 6.99 15.64 29.93
CA SER A 454 7.70 14.65 30.71
C SER A 454 6.75 13.63 31.35
N ALA A 455 7.26 12.42 31.50
CA ALA A 455 6.60 11.33 32.23
C ALA A 455 7.62 10.54 33.06
N THR A 456 7.19 10.04 34.18
CA THR A 456 8.01 9.26 35.08
C THR A 456 7.50 7.84 35.21
N CYS A 457 8.41 6.87 35.25
CA CYS A 457 8.13 5.50 35.68
C CYS A 457 9.02 5.14 36.87
N THR A 458 8.49 4.27 37.72
CA THR A 458 9.19 3.83 38.91
C THR A 458 9.28 2.30 38.97
N PHE A 459 10.47 1.79 39.22
CA PHE A 459 10.75 0.36 39.30
C PHE A 459 11.37 0.03 40.66
N THR A 460 10.82 -0.98 41.35
CA THR A 460 11.35 -1.46 42.60
C THR A 460 12.29 -2.64 42.34
N VAL A 461 13.45 -2.62 42.95
CA VAL A 461 14.45 -3.71 42.86
C VAL A 461 14.01 -4.89 43.73
N GLU A 462 13.97 -6.10 43.17
CA GLU A 462 13.68 -7.37 43.87
C GLU A 462 14.92 -8.16 44.22
#